data_1d8cbb3dc4c6ed82acefca3a127cb24c
#
_entry.id   1d8cbb3dc4c6ed82acefca3a127cb24c
#
_cell.length_a   1.000
_cell.length_b   1.000
_cell.length_c   1.000
_cell.angle_alpha   90.00
_cell.angle_beta   90.00
_cell.angle_gamma   90.00
#
_symmetry.space_group_name_H-M   'P 1'
#
loop_
_entity.id
_entity.type
_entity.pdbx_description
1 polymer ?
#
loop_
_entity_poly.entity_id
_entity_poly.type
_entity_poly.pdbx_seq_one_letter_code
_entity_poly.pdbx_strand_id
1 'polypeptide(L)'
;MPSPARKFEKRPTLDNLVEKVDAQRPGAITGDTIPTGYGSLDKLLGGGFRRRDLILLGGDVGSGKSALALGIALRVAQQSPGVAFLSGEMNEERLMERALAIEGRVAVDELRAATLTDQTRAGVGGAAVRLRGLPITFLPLAGEDFETVFERLDPLRQVGLVVVDYLQLVPPPRERTTQDEDTALVLRHLKALALNRQVALLVVAQLPGFNAARADQRPTLNDYGVLGAPKQHADVVLSIFREEMYNPGGGVDGATELLVSKNRNGPTGFVDLYFYRRWMRFEDMLDPDR
;
A
#
# COMPACT_ATOMS: atom_id res chain seq x y z
N MET A 1 -18.15 12.19 -40.98
CA MET A 1 -18.44 10.84 -40.45
C MET A 1 -18.96 10.99 -39.04
N PRO A 2 -20.15 10.49 -38.71
CA PRO A 2 -20.65 10.58 -37.34
C PRO A 2 -19.84 9.69 -36.41
N SER A 3 -19.45 10.23 -35.27
CA SER A 3 -18.75 9.53 -34.17
C SER A 3 -19.58 8.33 -33.67
N PRO A 4 -18.99 7.16 -33.46
CA PRO A 4 -19.74 6.01 -32.95
C PRO A 4 -20.31 6.34 -31.57
N ALA A 5 -21.63 6.22 -31.43
CA ALA A 5 -22.33 6.38 -30.17
C ALA A 5 -21.72 5.44 -29.13
N ARG A 6 -21.18 5.98 -28.03
CA ARG A 6 -20.76 5.20 -26.88
C ARG A 6 -21.97 4.40 -26.38
N LYS A 7 -21.88 3.07 -26.50
CA LYS A 7 -22.81 2.18 -25.81
C LYS A 7 -22.67 2.44 -24.31
N PHE A 8 -23.69 3.02 -23.70
CA PHE A 8 -23.76 3.09 -22.25
C PHE A 8 -23.83 1.65 -21.71
N GLU A 9 -22.80 1.23 -20.99
CA GLU A 9 -22.90 0.01 -20.17
C GLU A 9 -24.14 0.14 -19.27
N LYS A 10 -24.94 -0.91 -19.23
CA LYS A 10 -26.10 -0.96 -18.32
C LYS A 10 -25.60 -0.64 -16.92
N ARG A 11 -26.01 0.50 -16.38
CA ARG A 11 -25.73 0.84 -14.99
C ARG A 11 -26.37 -0.24 -14.13
N PRO A 12 -25.67 -0.74 -13.10
CA PRO A 12 -26.30 -1.67 -12.17
C PRO A 12 -27.57 -1.00 -11.63
N THR A 13 -28.70 -1.64 -11.86
CA THR A 13 -29.98 -1.19 -11.31
C THR A 13 -30.00 -1.50 -9.81
N LEU A 14 -30.87 -0.86 -9.08
CA LEU A 14 -31.09 -1.16 -7.66
C LEU A 14 -31.30 -2.67 -7.44
N ASP A 15 -32.06 -3.30 -8.36
CA ASP A 15 -32.34 -4.73 -8.31
C ASP A 15 -31.06 -5.58 -8.37
N ASN A 16 -30.11 -5.25 -9.26
CA ASN A 16 -28.81 -5.93 -9.33
C ASN A 16 -27.97 -5.73 -8.05
N LEU A 17 -28.13 -4.60 -7.36
CA LEU A 17 -27.47 -4.36 -6.08
C LEU A 17 -28.12 -5.18 -4.96
N VAL A 18 -29.46 -5.23 -4.93
CA VAL A 18 -30.22 -6.03 -3.96
C VAL A 18 -29.89 -7.51 -4.16
N GLU A 19 -29.94 -8.03 -5.40
CA GLU A 19 -29.55 -9.41 -5.70
C GLU A 19 -28.11 -9.73 -5.24
N LYS A 20 -27.17 -8.80 -5.41
CA LYS A 20 -25.80 -8.97 -4.91
C LYS A 20 -25.74 -9.03 -3.38
N VAL A 21 -26.52 -8.18 -2.71
CA VAL A 21 -26.61 -8.17 -1.24
C VAL A 21 -27.24 -9.47 -0.74
N ASP A 22 -28.32 -9.92 -1.37
CA ASP A 22 -29.02 -11.15 -0.98
C ASP A 22 -28.21 -12.42 -1.29
N ALA A 23 -27.40 -12.39 -2.37
CA ALA A 23 -26.51 -13.51 -2.73
C ALA A 23 -25.24 -13.59 -1.87
N GLN A 24 -24.92 -12.55 -1.11
CA GLN A 24 -23.73 -12.52 -0.27
C GLN A 24 -23.96 -13.27 1.05
N ARG A 25 -23.28 -14.42 1.19
CA ARG A 25 -23.13 -15.06 2.49
C ARG A 25 -22.26 -14.18 3.40
N PRO A 26 -22.51 -14.13 4.73
CA PRO A 26 -21.63 -13.42 5.66
C PRO A 26 -20.16 -13.80 5.44
N GLY A 27 -19.30 -12.81 5.20
CA GLY A 27 -17.88 -13.01 4.92
C GLY A 27 -17.50 -13.21 3.44
N ALA A 28 -18.45 -13.14 2.49
CA ALA A 28 -18.10 -13.16 1.06
C ALA A 28 -17.40 -11.87 0.66
N ILE A 29 -16.22 -11.99 0.05
CA ILE A 29 -15.46 -10.86 -0.52
C ILE A 29 -16.25 -10.33 -1.71
N THR A 30 -16.56 -9.04 -1.71
CA THR A 30 -17.17 -8.41 -2.89
C THR A 30 -16.14 -8.37 -4.02
N GLY A 31 -16.58 -8.50 -5.28
CA GLY A 31 -15.67 -8.57 -6.44
C GLY A 31 -14.86 -7.29 -6.69
N ASP A 32 -15.07 -6.21 -5.90
CA ASP A 32 -14.33 -4.95 -5.93
C ASP A 32 -13.32 -4.81 -4.79
N THR A 33 -13.29 -5.72 -3.80
CA THR A 33 -12.32 -5.70 -2.70
C THR A 33 -11.07 -6.52 -3.02
N ILE A 34 -9.96 -6.07 -2.46
CA ILE A 34 -8.64 -6.69 -2.55
C ILE A 34 -8.13 -6.84 -1.12
N PRO A 35 -8.18 -8.06 -0.55
CA PRO A 35 -7.66 -8.29 0.79
C PRO A 35 -6.19 -7.95 0.88
N THR A 36 -5.80 -7.20 1.90
CA THR A 36 -4.40 -6.79 2.12
C THR A 36 -3.53 -7.95 2.63
N GLY A 37 -4.18 -8.99 3.13
CA GLY A 37 -3.54 -10.13 3.79
C GLY A 37 -3.16 -9.87 5.25
N TYR A 38 -3.61 -8.72 5.81
CA TYR A 38 -3.62 -8.45 7.24
C TYR A 38 -5.07 -8.50 7.71
N GLY A 39 -5.44 -9.57 8.43
CA GLY A 39 -6.83 -9.86 8.77
C GLY A 39 -7.50 -8.77 9.59
N SER A 40 -6.77 -8.17 10.53
CA SER A 40 -7.25 -7.05 11.35
C SER A 40 -7.56 -5.82 10.50
N LEU A 41 -6.67 -5.47 9.56
CA LEU A 41 -6.87 -4.35 8.63
C LEU A 41 -8.01 -4.64 7.67
N ASP A 42 -8.07 -5.85 7.11
CA ASP A 42 -9.13 -6.26 6.18
C ASP A 42 -10.51 -6.18 6.85
N LYS A 43 -10.60 -6.61 8.11
CA LYS A 43 -11.84 -6.50 8.90
C LYS A 43 -12.25 -5.03 9.10
N LEU A 44 -11.31 -4.14 9.48
CA LEU A 44 -11.58 -2.72 9.69
C LEU A 44 -11.99 -2.02 8.38
N LEU A 45 -11.41 -2.42 7.24
CA LEU A 45 -11.72 -1.87 5.92
C LEU A 45 -12.93 -2.53 5.25
N GLY A 46 -13.57 -3.52 5.87
CA GLY A 46 -14.73 -4.22 5.31
C GLY A 46 -14.38 -5.14 4.13
N GLY A 47 -13.23 -5.84 4.22
CA GLY A 47 -12.77 -6.83 3.26
C GLY A 47 -11.46 -6.47 2.52
N GLY A 48 -10.80 -5.38 2.92
CA GLY A 48 -9.54 -4.93 2.33
C GLY A 48 -9.66 -3.63 1.51
N PHE A 49 -8.70 -3.40 0.64
CA PHE A 49 -8.73 -2.24 -0.26
C PHE A 49 -9.84 -2.41 -1.31
N ARG A 50 -10.38 -1.31 -1.80
CA ARG A 50 -11.36 -1.35 -2.90
C ARG A 50 -10.70 -0.93 -4.20
N ARG A 51 -11.09 -1.59 -5.29
CA ARG A 51 -10.72 -1.11 -6.63
C ARG A 51 -11.20 0.32 -6.82
N ARG A 52 -10.43 1.12 -7.53
CA ARG A 52 -10.67 2.56 -7.78
C ARG A 52 -10.40 3.46 -6.58
N ASP A 53 -9.97 2.92 -5.44
CA ASP A 53 -9.57 3.74 -4.30
C ASP A 53 -8.10 4.17 -4.40
N LEU A 54 -7.85 5.39 -3.95
CA LEU A 54 -6.54 5.93 -3.65
C LEU A 54 -6.30 5.79 -2.14
N ILE A 55 -5.33 4.97 -1.79
CA ILE A 55 -4.93 4.69 -0.41
C ILE A 55 -3.58 5.34 -0.16
N LEU A 56 -3.46 6.18 0.86
CA LEU A 56 -2.17 6.71 1.31
C LEU A 56 -1.67 5.93 2.52
N LEU A 57 -0.37 5.63 2.52
CA LEU A 57 0.35 5.03 3.64
C LEU A 57 1.46 5.97 4.09
N GLY A 58 1.26 6.66 5.19
CA GLY A 58 2.22 7.58 5.80
C GLY A 58 2.90 7.04 7.04
N GLY A 59 3.84 7.81 7.54
CA GLY A 59 4.59 7.54 8.76
C GLY A 59 5.91 8.27 8.73
N ASP A 60 6.56 8.37 9.87
CA ASP A 60 7.85 9.03 10.00
C ASP A 60 8.97 8.25 9.27
N VAL A 61 10.13 8.89 9.11
CA VAL A 61 11.32 8.25 8.53
C VAL A 61 11.71 7.03 9.39
N GLY A 62 11.96 5.87 8.75
CA GLY A 62 12.30 4.64 9.47
C GLY A 62 11.11 3.89 10.10
N SER A 63 9.87 4.37 9.98
CA SER A 63 8.69 3.68 10.54
C SER A 63 8.37 2.34 9.86
N GLY A 64 8.91 2.08 8.66
CA GLY A 64 8.70 0.82 7.93
C GLY A 64 7.68 0.90 6.80
N LYS A 65 7.32 2.08 6.31
CA LYS A 65 6.34 2.29 5.23
C LYS A 65 6.57 1.38 4.02
N SER A 66 7.77 1.43 3.44
CA SER A 66 8.13 0.63 2.27
C SER A 66 8.09 -0.88 2.55
N ALA A 67 8.45 -1.28 3.80
CA ALA A 67 8.38 -2.68 4.22
C ALA A 67 6.92 -3.16 4.33
N LEU A 68 6.04 -2.34 4.90
CA LEU A 68 4.60 -2.65 4.98
C LEU A 68 3.96 -2.67 3.58
N ALA A 69 4.27 -1.69 2.74
CA ALA A 69 3.76 -1.63 1.36
C ALA A 69 4.20 -2.86 0.55
N LEU A 70 5.48 -3.28 0.68
CA LEU A 70 5.97 -4.50 0.03
C LEU A 70 5.32 -5.76 0.62
N GLY A 71 5.15 -5.82 1.94
CA GLY A 71 4.45 -6.92 2.61
C GLY A 71 3.00 -7.07 2.13
N ILE A 72 2.25 -5.97 1.98
CA ILE A 72 0.91 -5.95 1.39
C ILE A 72 0.98 -6.44 -0.06
N ALA A 73 1.89 -5.91 -0.87
CA ALA A 73 2.06 -6.29 -2.27
C ALA A 73 2.27 -7.80 -2.46
N LEU A 74 3.15 -8.39 -1.65
CA LEU A 74 3.44 -9.83 -1.67
C LEU A 74 2.20 -10.67 -1.28
N ARG A 75 1.49 -10.27 -0.22
CA ARG A 75 0.28 -10.96 0.26
C ARG A 75 -0.87 -10.88 -0.75
N VAL A 76 -1.07 -9.71 -1.38
CA VAL A 76 -2.05 -9.52 -2.45
C VAL A 76 -1.70 -10.40 -3.65
N ALA A 77 -0.43 -10.43 -4.09
CA ALA A 77 0.00 -11.25 -5.20
C ALA A 77 -0.20 -12.76 -4.96
N GLN A 78 -0.14 -13.23 -3.71
CA GLN A 78 -0.43 -14.62 -3.33
C GLN A 78 -1.90 -15.01 -3.52
N GLN A 79 -2.81 -14.03 -3.49
CA GLN A 79 -4.25 -14.26 -3.58
C GLN A 79 -4.80 -14.05 -4.99
N SER A 80 -3.95 -13.62 -5.97
CA SER A 80 -4.39 -13.06 -7.27
C SER A 80 -5.48 -11.98 -7.13
N PRO A 81 -5.25 -10.76 -7.46
CA PRO A 81 -4.84 -10.27 -8.79
C PRO A 81 -3.36 -9.91 -8.86
N GLY A 82 -2.88 -9.58 -10.08
CA GLY A 82 -1.53 -9.08 -10.28
C GLY A 82 -1.24 -7.77 -9.56
N VAL A 83 0.02 -7.55 -9.23
CA VAL A 83 0.51 -6.36 -8.54
C VAL A 83 1.59 -5.67 -9.38
N ALA A 84 1.49 -4.35 -9.54
CA ALA A 84 2.57 -3.51 -10.05
C ALA A 84 3.13 -2.68 -8.89
N PHE A 85 4.43 -2.76 -8.67
CA PHE A 85 5.12 -2.00 -7.61
C PHE A 85 6.13 -1.04 -8.25
N LEU A 86 5.81 0.26 -8.20
CA LEU A 86 6.67 1.32 -8.72
C LEU A 86 7.51 1.87 -7.56
N SER A 87 8.85 1.82 -7.72
CA SER A 87 9.77 2.34 -6.70
C SER A 87 10.70 3.40 -7.28
N GLY A 88 10.84 4.50 -6.54
CA GLY A 88 11.79 5.58 -6.85
C GLY A 88 13.08 5.51 -6.04
N GLU A 89 13.12 4.72 -4.97
CA GLU A 89 14.31 4.59 -4.11
C GLU A 89 15.10 3.31 -4.36
N MET A 90 14.42 2.25 -4.79
CA MET A 90 15.02 0.93 -4.90
C MET A 90 14.81 0.36 -6.29
N ASN A 91 15.88 -0.23 -6.84
CA ASN A 91 15.78 -1.03 -8.05
C ASN A 91 15.12 -2.38 -7.76
N GLU A 92 14.77 -3.10 -8.82
CA GLU A 92 14.13 -4.42 -8.75
C GLU A 92 14.94 -5.42 -7.90
N GLU A 93 16.27 -5.45 -8.04
CA GLU A 93 17.12 -6.36 -7.30
C GLU A 93 17.01 -6.15 -5.78
N ARG A 94 17.07 -4.90 -5.32
CA ARG A 94 16.90 -4.55 -3.89
C ARG A 94 15.50 -4.84 -3.37
N LEU A 95 14.47 -4.65 -4.19
CA LEU A 95 13.11 -5.04 -3.83
C LEU A 95 12.97 -6.55 -3.71
N MET A 96 13.61 -7.31 -4.60
CA MET A 96 13.62 -8.77 -4.55
C MET A 96 14.41 -9.29 -3.33
N GLU A 97 15.54 -8.68 -2.98
CA GLU A 97 16.28 -9.00 -1.73
C GLU A 97 15.38 -8.81 -0.50
N ARG A 98 14.65 -7.69 -0.45
CA ARG A 98 13.70 -7.41 0.65
C ARG A 98 12.53 -8.38 0.66
N ALA A 99 12.00 -8.73 -0.50
CA ALA A 99 10.95 -9.74 -0.62
C ALA A 99 11.42 -11.11 -0.10
N LEU A 100 12.64 -11.51 -0.44
CA LEU A 100 13.27 -12.72 0.09
C LEU A 100 13.48 -12.65 1.62
N ALA A 101 13.90 -11.50 2.15
CA ALA A 101 14.06 -11.30 3.59
C ALA A 101 12.73 -11.43 4.33
N ILE A 102 11.67 -10.77 3.82
CA ILE A 102 10.32 -10.82 4.37
C ILE A 102 9.76 -12.25 4.35
N GLU A 103 9.80 -12.93 3.20
CA GLU A 103 9.19 -14.25 3.02
C GLU A 103 10.05 -15.38 3.61
N GLY A 104 11.38 -15.23 3.62
CA GLY A 104 12.32 -16.19 4.16
C GLY A 104 12.60 -16.02 5.67
N ARG A 105 12.12 -14.92 6.27
CA ARG A 105 12.41 -14.55 7.65
C ARG A 105 13.90 -14.50 7.95
N VAL A 106 14.66 -13.85 7.09
CA VAL A 106 16.12 -13.71 7.16
C VAL A 106 16.52 -12.24 7.09
N ALA A 107 17.58 -11.85 7.75
CA ALA A 107 18.08 -10.48 7.63
C ALA A 107 18.69 -10.23 6.25
N VAL A 108 18.47 -9.03 5.69
CA VAL A 108 19.05 -8.64 4.38
C VAL A 108 20.58 -8.73 4.42
N ASP A 109 21.19 -8.35 5.53
CA ASP A 109 22.65 -8.40 5.68
C ASP A 109 23.18 -9.84 5.64
N GLU A 110 22.46 -10.81 6.21
CA GLU A 110 22.81 -12.23 6.13
C GLU A 110 22.69 -12.75 4.69
N LEU A 111 21.67 -12.30 3.93
CA LEU A 111 21.54 -12.61 2.50
C LEU A 111 22.73 -12.10 1.70
N ARG A 112 23.09 -10.83 1.88
CA ARG A 112 24.19 -10.17 1.15
C ARG A 112 25.56 -10.72 1.51
N ALA A 113 25.78 -11.00 2.79
CA ALA A 113 27.03 -11.58 3.26
C ALA A 113 27.17 -13.07 2.97
N ALA A 114 26.11 -13.72 2.47
CA ALA A 114 26.01 -15.17 2.28
C ALA A 114 26.30 -15.98 3.57
N THR A 115 26.02 -15.40 4.74
CA THR A 115 26.29 -16.00 6.07
C THR A 115 25.07 -16.73 6.62
N LEU A 116 24.36 -17.46 5.75
CA LEU A 116 23.14 -18.17 6.09
C LEU A 116 23.43 -19.45 6.85
N THR A 117 22.70 -19.68 7.95
CA THR A 117 22.62 -21.00 8.57
C THR A 117 21.82 -21.96 7.67
N ASP A 118 21.88 -23.26 7.93
CA ASP A 118 21.09 -24.24 7.16
C ASP A 118 19.60 -23.95 7.27
N GLN A 119 19.12 -23.53 8.43
CA GLN A 119 17.71 -23.16 8.64
C GLN A 119 17.33 -21.92 7.84
N THR A 120 18.11 -20.83 7.88
CA THR A 120 17.82 -19.62 7.11
C THR A 120 17.97 -19.86 5.61
N ARG A 121 18.92 -20.69 5.18
CA ARG A 121 19.09 -21.13 3.79
C ARG A 121 17.85 -21.88 3.28
N ALA A 122 17.31 -22.81 4.06
CA ALA A 122 16.07 -23.50 3.72
C ALA A 122 14.89 -22.53 3.62
N GLY A 123 14.79 -21.57 4.55
CA GLY A 123 13.76 -20.50 4.53
C GLY A 123 13.82 -19.66 3.26
N VAL A 124 15.03 -19.22 2.87
CA VAL A 124 15.28 -18.47 1.61
C VAL A 124 14.92 -19.30 0.40
N GLY A 125 15.31 -20.58 0.36
CA GLY A 125 14.95 -21.48 -0.75
C GLY A 125 13.43 -21.63 -0.91
N GLY A 126 12.70 -21.84 0.19
CA GLY A 126 11.23 -21.89 0.17
C GLY A 126 10.60 -20.55 -0.26
N ALA A 127 11.15 -19.43 0.21
CA ALA A 127 10.71 -18.10 -0.21
C ALA A 127 10.94 -17.87 -1.72
N ALA A 128 12.10 -18.23 -2.24
CA ALA A 128 12.41 -18.10 -3.66
C ALA A 128 11.46 -18.89 -4.55
N VAL A 129 11.07 -20.09 -4.13
CA VAL A 129 10.06 -20.90 -4.86
C VAL A 129 8.70 -20.21 -4.88
N ARG A 130 8.25 -19.67 -3.73
CA ARG A 130 6.97 -18.94 -3.67
C ARG A 130 7.00 -17.67 -4.50
N LEU A 131 8.04 -16.84 -4.36
CA LEU A 131 8.16 -15.56 -5.06
C LEU A 131 8.21 -15.69 -6.59
N ARG A 132 8.85 -16.77 -7.10
CA ARG A 132 8.96 -17.00 -8.56
C ARG A 132 7.62 -17.09 -9.26
N GLY A 133 6.58 -17.58 -8.59
CA GLY A 133 5.24 -17.74 -9.16
C GLY A 133 4.29 -16.57 -8.91
N LEU A 134 4.72 -15.56 -8.16
CA LEU A 134 3.83 -14.43 -7.84
C LEU A 134 3.63 -13.50 -9.03
N PRO A 135 2.39 -13.07 -9.31
CA PRO A 135 2.09 -12.09 -10.35
C PRO A 135 2.41 -10.66 -9.84
N ILE A 136 3.68 -10.41 -9.52
CA ILE A 136 4.18 -9.09 -9.12
C ILE A 136 5.23 -8.60 -10.11
N THR A 137 5.10 -7.34 -10.53
CA THR A 137 6.06 -6.68 -11.42
C THR A 137 6.63 -5.46 -10.71
N PHE A 138 7.95 -5.39 -10.60
CA PHE A 138 8.66 -4.22 -10.11
C PHE A 138 9.00 -3.30 -11.26
N LEU A 139 8.69 -2.00 -11.09
CA LEU A 139 8.89 -0.98 -12.10
C LEU A 139 9.64 0.21 -11.50
N PRO A 140 10.52 0.89 -12.25
CA PRO A 140 11.11 2.14 -11.79
C PRO A 140 10.07 3.27 -11.81
N LEU A 141 10.05 4.08 -10.75
CA LEU A 141 9.28 5.33 -10.66
C LEU A 141 10.08 6.50 -11.28
N ALA A 142 10.94 6.22 -12.24
CA ALA A 142 11.75 7.20 -12.94
C ALA A 142 11.10 7.57 -14.27
N GLY A 143 11.03 8.85 -14.58
CA GLY A 143 10.46 9.38 -15.82
C GLY A 143 10.50 10.89 -15.82
N GLU A 144 10.34 11.52 -16.98
CA GLU A 144 10.35 12.98 -17.10
C GLU A 144 9.03 13.59 -16.64
N ASP A 145 7.93 12.87 -16.84
CA ASP A 145 6.57 13.29 -16.49
C ASP A 145 5.73 12.14 -15.95
N PHE A 146 4.54 12.49 -15.46
CA PHE A 146 3.57 11.56 -14.90
C PHE A 146 3.15 10.49 -15.90
N GLU A 147 2.86 10.88 -17.13
CA GLU A 147 2.34 10.02 -18.18
C GLU A 147 3.35 8.93 -18.52
N THR A 148 4.60 9.29 -18.78
CA THR A 148 5.70 8.35 -19.08
C THR A 148 5.90 7.31 -17.98
N VAL A 149 5.76 7.70 -16.73
CA VAL A 149 5.89 6.75 -15.59
C VAL A 149 4.76 5.73 -15.62
N PHE A 150 3.51 6.18 -15.80
CA PHE A 150 2.34 5.32 -15.63
C PHE A 150 1.90 4.58 -16.90
N GLU A 151 2.38 4.95 -18.08
CA GLU A 151 2.27 4.16 -19.32
C GLU A 151 2.92 2.77 -19.19
N ARG A 152 3.91 2.61 -18.33
CA ARG A 152 4.52 1.31 -18.02
C ARG A 152 3.54 0.28 -17.47
N LEU A 153 2.38 0.71 -17.01
CA LEU A 153 1.31 -0.19 -16.59
C LEU A 153 0.50 -0.76 -17.76
N ASP A 154 0.58 -0.17 -18.96
CA ASP A 154 -0.23 -0.55 -20.12
C ASP A 154 -0.07 -2.00 -20.57
N PRO A 155 1.18 -2.55 -20.62
CA PRO A 155 1.37 -3.94 -21.01
C PRO A 155 0.90 -4.95 -19.95
N LEU A 156 0.73 -4.49 -18.69
CA LEU A 156 0.37 -5.39 -17.58
C LEU A 156 -1.11 -5.74 -17.64
N ARG A 157 -1.40 -7.04 -17.52
CA ARG A 157 -2.77 -7.56 -17.53
C ARG A 157 -3.21 -7.96 -16.13
N GLN A 158 -4.51 -7.79 -15.86
CA GLN A 158 -5.14 -8.24 -14.60
C GLN A 158 -4.52 -7.65 -13.33
N VAL A 159 -3.96 -6.45 -13.40
CA VAL A 159 -3.46 -5.75 -12.21
C VAL A 159 -4.66 -5.35 -11.34
N GLY A 160 -4.59 -5.69 -10.07
CA GLY A 160 -5.59 -5.29 -9.06
C GLY A 160 -5.05 -4.23 -8.12
N LEU A 161 -3.77 -4.33 -7.78
CA LEU A 161 -3.10 -3.39 -6.90
C LEU A 161 -1.91 -2.75 -7.61
N VAL A 162 -1.84 -1.43 -7.55
CA VAL A 162 -0.65 -0.66 -7.91
C VAL A 162 -0.08 -0.04 -6.64
N VAL A 163 1.21 -0.21 -6.41
CA VAL A 163 1.93 0.41 -5.29
C VAL A 163 2.90 1.45 -5.85
N VAL A 164 2.94 2.61 -5.21
CA VAL A 164 3.88 3.71 -5.55
C VAL A 164 4.72 4.05 -4.31
N ASP A 165 6.01 3.83 -4.37
CA ASP A 165 6.95 4.08 -3.28
C ASP A 165 8.06 5.05 -3.74
N TYR A 166 7.91 6.36 -3.51
CA TYR A 166 6.89 7.08 -2.76
C TYR A 166 6.39 8.35 -3.49
N LEU A 167 5.32 8.95 -2.97
CA LEU A 167 4.58 10.07 -3.55
C LEU A 167 5.46 11.23 -4.03
N GLN A 168 6.40 11.67 -3.21
CA GLN A 168 7.24 12.84 -3.47
C GLN A 168 8.25 12.64 -4.60
N LEU A 169 8.39 11.40 -5.11
CA LEU A 169 9.21 11.09 -6.30
C LEU A 169 8.37 10.97 -7.58
N VAL A 170 7.05 11.03 -7.48
CA VAL A 170 6.19 11.04 -8.65
C VAL A 170 6.32 12.39 -9.36
N PRO A 171 6.73 12.44 -10.64
CA PRO A 171 6.82 13.69 -11.35
C PRO A 171 5.41 14.29 -11.55
N PRO A 172 5.25 15.60 -11.41
CA PRO A 172 3.99 16.26 -11.70
C PRO A 172 3.70 16.22 -13.22
N PRO A 173 2.43 16.25 -13.64
CA PRO A 173 2.05 16.19 -15.05
C PRO A 173 2.25 17.53 -15.82
N ARG A 174 2.92 18.49 -15.23
CA ARG A 174 3.27 19.80 -15.82
C ARG A 174 4.50 20.38 -15.14
N GLU A 175 4.95 21.55 -15.62
CA GLU A 175 6.03 22.28 -14.97
C GLU A 175 5.78 22.46 -13.46
N ARG A 176 6.84 22.30 -12.68
CA ARG A 176 6.79 22.35 -11.23
C ARG A 176 6.41 23.76 -10.75
N THR A 177 5.62 23.76 -9.69
CA THR A 177 5.21 24.97 -8.95
C THR A 177 5.71 24.88 -7.51
N THR A 178 4.84 25.04 -6.54
CA THR A 178 5.21 24.75 -5.15
C THR A 178 5.06 23.25 -4.85
N GLN A 179 5.81 22.75 -3.88
CA GLN A 179 5.75 21.33 -3.49
C GLN A 179 4.34 20.89 -3.10
N ASP A 180 3.58 21.73 -2.44
CA ASP A 180 2.21 21.41 -2.02
C ASP A 180 1.23 21.37 -3.19
N GLU A 181 1.38 22.30 -4.17
CA GLU A 181 0.56 22.31 -5.38
C GLU A 181 0.87 21.11 -6.27
N ASP A 182 2.16 20.76 -6.43
CA ASP A 182 2.60 19.59 -7.16
C ASP A 182 2.03 18.31 -6.51
N THR A 183 2.11 18.21 -5.18
CA THR A 183 1.54 17.07 -4.43
C THR A 183 0.04 16.95 -4.63
N ALA A 184 -0.69 18.06 -4.57
CA ALA A 184 -2.14 18.08 -4.78
C ALA A 184 -2.51 17.64 -6.20
N LEU A 185 -1.75 18.12 -7.20
CA LEU A 185 -1.94 17.79 -8.60
C LEU A 185 -1.67 16.30 -8.85
N VAL A 186 -0.54 15.78 -8.35
CA VAL A 186 -0.17 14.36 -8.46
C VAL A 186 -1.25 13.47 -7.83
N LEU A 187 -1.72 13.79 -6.61
CA LEU A 187 -2.77 13.00 -5.95
C LEU A 187 -4.08 12.98 -6.75
N ARG A 188 -4.44 14.09 -7.39
CA ARG A 188 -5.62 14.14 -8.27
C ARG A 188 -5.45 13.23 -9.49
N HIS A 189 -4.26 13.22 -10.12
CA HIS A 189 -3.97 12.35 -11.26
C HIS A 189 -3.89 10.88 -10.86
N LEU A 190 -3.29 10.57 -9.71
CA LEU A 190 -3.28 9.22 -9.16
C LEU A 190 -4.69 8.71 -8.86
N LYS A 191 -5.57 9.57 -8.34
CA LYS A 191 -6.99 9.20 -8.17
C LYS A 191 -7.69 8.93 -9.51
N ALA A 192 -7.44 9.75 -10.51
CA ALA A 192 -7.97 9.52 -11.86
C ALA A 192 -7.43 8.22 -12.47
N LEU A 193 -6.14 7.92 -12.27
CA LEU A 193 -5.52 6.65 -12.69
C LEU A 193 -6.22 5.45 -12.04
N ALA A 194 -6.44 5.48 -10.71
CA ALA A 194 -7.13 4.41 -9.99
C ALA A 194 -8.53 4.15 -10.54
N LEU A 195 -9.28 5.23 -10.83
CA LEU A 195 -10.63 5.17 -11.40
C LEU A 195 -10.62 4.58 -12.83
N ASN A 196 -9.73 5.08 -13.69
CA ASN A 196 -9.69 4.71 -15.11
C ASN A 196 -9.23 3.26 -15.29
N ARG A 197 -8.23 2.82 -14.52
CA ARG A 197 -7.67 1.46 -14.58
C ARG A 197 -8.41 0.45 -13.71
N GLN A 198 -9.32 0.91 -12.88
CA GLN A 198 -10.10 0.07 -11.95
C GLN A 198 -9.20 -0.75 -11.00
N VAL A 199 -8.12 -0.15 -10.52
CA VAL A 199 -7.16 -0.73 -9.58
C VAL A 199 -7.28 -0.07 -8.20
N ALA A 200 -6.89 -0.79 -7.15
CA ALA A 200 -6.54 -0.14 -5.89
C ALA A 200 -5.14 0.48 -6.04
N LEU A 201 -4.96 1.70 -5.58
CA LEU A 201 -3.69 2.41 -5.68
C LEU A 201 -3.18 2.76 -4.28
N LEU A 202 -2.16 2.03 -3.82
CA LEU A 202 -1.48 2.25 -2.54
C LEU A 202 -0.26 3.15 -2.76
N VAL A 203 -0.26 4.32 -2.16
CA VAL A 203 0.81 5.31 -2.31
C VAL A 203 1.48 5.54 -0.97
N VAL A 204 2.75 5.24 -0.89
CA VAL A 204 3.59 5.57 0.27
C VAL A 204 3.87 7.06 0.26
N ALA A 205 3.76 7.72 1.41
CA ALA A 205 3.97 9.16 1.55
C ALA A 205 4.83 9.49 2.77
N GLN A 206 5.69 10.47 2.64
CA GLN A 206 6.33 11.11 3.77
C GLN A 206 5.34 12.07 4.45
N LEU A 207 5.65 12.46 5.68
CA LEU A 207 4.84 13.36 6.49
C LEU A 207 5.58 14.71 6.67
N PRO A 208 5.49 15.63 5.70
CA PRO A 208 6.25 16.89 5.76
C PRO A 208 5.81 17.82 6.92
N GLY A 209 4.57 17.67 7.40
CA GLY A 209 4.03 18.44 8.53
C GLY A 209 4.18 17.74 9.89
N PHE A 210 4.87 16.60 9.95
CA PHE A 210 5.01 15.84 11.18
C PHE A 210 5.93 16.55 12.18
N ASN A 211 5.47 16.70 13.41
CA ASN A 211 6.23 17.28 14.52
C ASN A 211 6.36 16.27 15.66
N ALA A 212 7.55 15.69 15.82
CA ALA A 212 7.85 14.73 16.88
C ALA A 212 7.86 15.34 18.29
N ALA A 213 7.91 16.67 18.43
CA ALA A 213 7.91 17.35 19.73
C ALA A 213 6.52 17.52 20.34
N ARG A 214 5.44 17.17 19.63
CA ARG A 214 4.08 17.23 20.18
C ARG A 214 3.84 16.13 21.23
N ALA A 215 2.90 16.35 22.14
CA ALA A 215 2.62 15.41 23.23
C ALA A 215 2.14 14.02 22.72
N ASP A 216 1.31 14.00 21.69
CA ASP A 216 0.91 12.75 20.99
C ASP A 216 1.58 12.73 19.61
N GLN A 217 2.54 11.82 19.44
CA GLN A 217 3.29 11.65 18.19
C GLN A 217 2.55 10.79 17.16
N ARG A 218 1.32 10.34 17.41
CA ARG A 218 0.52 9.64 16.39
C ARG A 218 0.28 10.54 15.19
N PRO A 219 0.60 10.08 13.97
CA PRO A 219 0.35 10.84 12.76
C PRO A 219 -1.12 11.21 12.58
N THR A 220 -1.36 12.43 12.13
CA THR A 220 -2.68 12.96 11.81
C THR A 220 -2.80 13.30 10.33
N LEU A 221 -4.02 13.55 9.85
CA LEU A 221 -4.24 13.98 8.47
C LEU A 221 -3.55 15.33 8.13
N ASN A 222 -3.24 16.16 9.13
CA ASN A 222 -2.55 17.43 8.90
C ASN A 222 -1.06 17.24 8.60
N ASP A 223 -0.48 16.13 9.02
CA ASP A 223 0.95 15.87 8.86
C ASP A 223 1.33 15.56 7.39
N TYR A 224 0.35 15.29 6.53
CA TYR A 224 0.54 15.00 5.11
C TYR A 224 0.73 16.23 4.22
N GLY A 225 0.66 17.44 4.76
CA GLY A 225 0.88 18.70 4.04
C GLY A 225 -0.21 19.74 4.25
N VAL A 226 0.14 20.99 3.95
CA VAL A 226 -0.63 22.18 4.34
C VAL A 226 -1.93 22.33 3.53
N LEU A 227 -1.93 21.98 2.24
CA LEU A 227 -3.10 22.19 1.37
C LEU A 227 -4.24 21.18 1.56
N GLY A 228 -4.09 20.19 2.46
CA GLY A 228 -5.13 19.23 2.74
C GLY A 228 -5.46 18.28 1.56
N ALA A 229 -4.61 18.22 0.55
CA ALA A 229 -4.82 17.38 -0.63
C ALA A 229 -5.08 15.90 -0.30
N PRO A 230 -4.39 15.27 0.67
CA PRO A 230 -4.73 13.91 1.11
C PRO A 230 -6.15 13.81 1.66
N LYS A 231 -6.64 14.84 2.37
CA LYS A 231 -8.02 14.88 2.87
C LYS A 231 -9.05 14.93 1.74
N GLN A 232 -8.70 15.55 0.62
CA GLN A 232 -9.60 15.72 -0.52
C GLN A 232 -9.59 14.49 -1.44
N HIS A 233 -8.42 14.01 -1.83
CA HIS A 233 -8.25 13.05 -2.92
C HIS A 233 -8.17 11.59 -2.47
N ALA A 234 -7.54 11.31 -1.32
CA ALA A 234 -7.45 9.94 -0.82
C ALA A 234 -8.82 9.43 -0.33
N ASP A 235 -9.11 8.17 -0.60
CA ASP A 235 -10.28 7.47 -0.06
C ASP A 235 -10.00 6.86 1.29
N VAL A 236 -8.78 6.33 1.47
CA VAL A 236 -8.27 5.77 2.72
C VAL A 236 -6.93 6.40 3.05
N VAL A 237 -6.70 6.73 4.31
CA VAL A 237 -5.40 7.21 4.81
C VAL A 237 -4.97 6.35 5.97
N LEU A 238 -3.87 5.66 5.77
CA LEU A 238 -3.20 4.80 6.75
C LEU A 238 -1.94 5.51 7.25
N SER A 239 -1.63 5.38 8.54
CA SER A 239 -0.40 5.93 9.11
C SER A 239 0.24 4.96 10.08
N ILE A 240 1.54 4.75 9.95
CA ILE A 240 2.31 3.90 10.87
C ILE A 240 2.76 4.74 12.06
N PHE A 241 2.47 4.26 13.26
CA PHE A 241 3.00 4.78 14.52
C PHE A 241 3.70 3.67 15.29
N ARG A 242 4.90 3.97 15.80
CA ARG A 242 5.68 3.06 16.64
C ARG A 242 6.24 3.86 17.80
N GLU A 243 5.72 3.63 19.00
CA GLU A 243 6.07 4.39 20.21
C GLU A 243 7.57 4.36 20.52
N GLU A 244 8.22 3.22 20.32
CA GLU A 244 9.66 3.03 20.55
C GLU A 244 10.56 3.99 19.77
N MET A 245 10.06 4.59 18.67
CA MET A 245 10.82 5.57 17.87
C MET A 245 10.94 6.92 18.56
N TYR A 246 10.01 7.23 19.44
CA TYR A 246 9.90 8.54 20.11
C TYR A 246 10.20 8.44 21.61
N ASN A 247 9.91 7.30 22.20
CA ASN A 247 10.08 7.03 23.62
C ASN A 247 10.89 5.73 23.80
N PRO A 248 12.23 5.80 23.61
CA PRO A 248 13.09 4.62 23.77
C PRO A 248 12.97 4.04 25.19
N GLY A 249 12.59 2.76 25.26
CA GLY A 249 12.30 2.07 26.54
C GLY A 249 10.86 2.18 27.00
N GLY A 250 10.00 2.92 26.28
CA GLY A 250 8.56 2.89 26.42
C GLY A 250 7.93 1.85 25.49
N GLY A 251 6.86 1.21 25.93
CA GLY A 251 6.12 0.26 25.11
C GLY A 251 6.83 -1.07 24.84
N VAL A 252 6.32 -1.80 23.85
CA VAL A 252 6.87 -3.09 23.40
C VAL A 252 7.65 -2.87 22.11
N ASP A 253 8.90 -3.32 22.06
CA ASP A 253 9.76 -3.22 20.87
C ASP A 253 9.08 -3.92 19.68
N GLY A 254 8.92 -3.21 18.56
CA GLY A 254 8.22 -3.70 17.36
C GLY A 254 6.70 -3.55 17.37
N ALA A 255 6.07 -3.23 18.50
CA ALA A 255 4.65 -2.93 18.51
C ALA A 255 4.34 -1.72 17.63
N THR A 256 3.35 -1.87 16.78
CA THR A 256 3.03 -0.90 15.73
C THR A 256 1.52 -0.68 15.67
N GLU A 257 1.10 0.55 15.80
CA GLU A 257 -0.27 0.94 15.47
C GLU A 257 -0.34 1.35 13.99
N LEU A 258 -1.18 0.69 13.23
CA LEU A 258 -1.54 1.13 11.88
C LEU A 258 -2.86 1.89 11.98
N LEU A 259 -2.76 3.21 12.00
CA LEU A 259 -3.90 4.12 12.13
C LEU A 259 -4.67 4.21 10.81
N VAL A 260 -5.99 4.10 10.84
CA VAL A 260 -6.90 4.38 9.73
C VAL A 260 -7.54 5.74 9.99
N SER A 261 -6.84 6.81 9.63
CA SER A 261 -7.25 8.19 9.93
C SER A 261 -8.36 8.71 9.02
N LYS A 262 -8.55 8.07 7.86
CA LYS A 262 -9.63 8.32 6.90
C LYS A 262 -10.04 7.02 6.24
N ASN A 263 -11.34 6.81 6.14
CA ASN A 263 -11.94 5.71 5.37
C ASN A 263 -13.29 6.16 4.80
N ARG A 264 -13.37 6.38 3.49
CA ARG A 264 -14.62 6.75 2.82
C ARG A 264 -15.63 5.61 2.77
N ASN A 265 -15.16 4.39 2.97
CA ASN A 265 -15.96 3.18 2.78
C ASN A 265 -16.46 2.58 4.10
N GLY A 266 -16.05 3.15 5.25
CA GLY A 266 -16.36 2.57 6.54
C GLY A 266 -15.77 3.34 7.74
N PRO A 267 -15.62 2.68 8.89
CA PRO A 267 -15.10 3.31 10.09
C PRO A 267 -13.63 3.67 9.99
N THR A 268 -13.20 4.61 10.82
CA THR A 268 -11.81 4.90 11.16
C THR A 268 -11.42 4.17 12.45
N GLY A 269 -10.15 4.10 12.77
CA GLY A 269 -9.63 3.43 13.95
C GLY A 269 -8.16 3.11 13.81
N PHE A 270 -7.71 2.04 14.44
CA PHE A 270 -6.37 1.51 14.26
C PHE A 270 -6.39 -0.02 14.39
N VAL A 271 -5.32 -0.64 13.94
CA VAL A 271 -5.06 -2.06 14.13
C VAL A 271 -3.64 -2.24 14.64
N ASP A 272 -3.45 -3.25 15.49
CA ASP A 272 -2.15 -3.56 16.07
C ASP A 272 -1.40 -4.56 15.20
N LEU A 273 -0.20 -4.17 14.81
CA LEU A 273 0.75 -5.00 14.09
C LEU A 273 2.03 -5.17 14.89
N TYR A 274 2.78 -6.20 14.61
CA TYR A 274 4.13 -6.38 15.11
C TYR A 274 5.15 -6.28 13.99
N PHE A 275 6.15 -5.41 14.16
CA PHE A 275 7.23 -5.22 13.18
C PHE A 275 8.49 -5.98 13.59
N TYR A 276 8.77 -7.06 12.89
CA TYR A 276 10.04 -7.79 12.98
C TYR A 276 11.13 -7.05 12.21
N ARG A 277 11.84 -6.12 12.87
CA ARG A 277 12.88 -5.28 12.24
C ARG A 277 13.93 -6.09 11.48
N ARG A 278 14.38 -7.21 12.06
CA ARG A 278 15.40 -8.07 11.46
C ARG A 278 15.03 -8.56 10.06
N TRP A 279 13.73 -8.83 9.84
CA TRP A 279 13.20 -9.36 8.59
C TRP A 279 12.42 -8.32 7.79
N MET A 280 12.31 -7.08 8.29
CA MET A 280 11.46 -6.02 7.73
C MET A 280 10.01 -6.46 7.50
N ARG A 281 9.49 -7.34 8.36
CA ARG A 281 8.19 -7.97 8.19
C ARG A 281 7.21 -7.49 9.24
N PHE A 282 6.01 -7.11 8.79
CA PHE A 282 4.86 -6.86 9.65
C PHE A 282 3.97 -8.10 9.72
N GLU A 283 3.39 -8.35 10.89
CA GLU A 283 2.37 -9.37 11.13
C GLU A 283 1.24 -8.78 11.97
N ASP A 284 0.02 -9.32 11.80
CA ASP A 284 -1.06 -9.00 12.74
C ASP A 284 -0.64 -9.41 14.16
N MET A 285 -0.89 -8.55 15.15
CA MET A 285 -0.84 -9.00 16.54
C MET A 285 -2.05 -9.90 16.76
N LEU A 286 -1.79 -11.13 17.20
CA LEU A 286 -2.84 -12.08 17.51
C LEU A 286 -3.67 -11.52 18.66
N ASP A 287 -4.96 -11.33 18.42
CA ASP A 287 -5.92 -11.06 19.47
C ASP A 287 -6.03 -12.35 20.30
N PRO A 288 -5.66 -12.33 21.61
CA PRO A 288 -5.73 -13.53 22.45
C PRO A 288 -7.16 -14.08 22.61
N ASP A 289 -8.17 -13.28 22.25
CA ASP A 289 -9.58 -13.66 22.33
C ASP A 289 -10.16 -14.18 20.99
N ARG A 290 -9.31 -14.55 20.03
CA ARG A 290 -9.68 -15.13 18.72
C ARG A 290 -9.23 -16.56 18.57
#